data_df75ca5bf736f42bac5641b5e7426a8d
#
_entry.id   df75ca5bf736f42bac5641b5e7426a8d
#
_cell.length_a   1.000
_cell.length_b   1.000
_cell.length_c   1.000
_cell.angle_alpha   90.00
_cell.angle_beta   90.00
_cell.angle_gamma   90.00
#
_symmetry.space_group_name_H-M   'P 1'
#
loop_
_entity.id
_entity.type
_entity.pdbx_description
1 polymer ?
#
loop_
_entity_poly.entity_id
_entity_poly.type
_entity_poly.pdbx_seq_one_letter_code
_entity_poly.pdbx_strand_id
1 'polypeptide(L)'
;AILEEHPLDMLISNYVYDKAGVKRKKVMRYTSILPTDTYFTWEDMGHFRQDQYIIMHSVIYRTELLRECGLVLPKHTFYVDNIFVFQPFPYVKNMYYADVNFYWYFIGRDDQSVHENVMIKRIDQQLRVNRLLIDYYNPDIIESSKCRKYMQHYLEIITAISSVMCYLSKKEENYEKKKDLWKYLKSSHPETYRKLKRNPMGFFINIPGRTGRLLTTGIYRIVKKIFNFN
;
A
#
# COMPACT_ATOMS: atom_id res chain seq x y z
N ALA A 1 -6.57 -24.19 -16.13
CA ALA A 1 -7.37 -23.38 -17.04
C ALA A 1 -6.74 -22.00 -17.25
N ILE A 2 -7.00 -20.96 -16.41
CA ILE A 2 -6.53 -19.57 -16.67
C ILE A 2 -5.01 -19.49 -16.91
N LEU A 3 -4.19 -20.18 -16.10
CA LEU A 3 -2.71 -20.14 -16.19
C LEU A 3 -2.14 -20.99 -17.35
N GLU A 4 -2.93 -21.85 -17.96
CA GLU A 4 -2.52 -22.74 -19.08
C GLU A 4 -2.73 -22.07 -20.44
N GLU A 5 -3.65 -21.14 -20.52
CA GLU A 5 -4.06 -20.53 -21.82
C GLU A 5 -3.12 -19.40 -22.26
N HIS A 6 -2.55 -18.64 -21.31
CA HIS A 6 -1.66 -17.51 -21.61
C HIS A 6 -0.63 -17.27 -20.52
N PRO A 7 0.56 -16.75 -20.88
CA PRO A 7 1.56 -16.33 -19.90
C PRO A 7 1.00 -15.17 -19.05
N LEU A 8 0.84 -15.40 -17.76
CA LEU A 8 0.31 -14.46 -16.80
C LEU A 8 1.40 -14.04 -15.82
N ASP A 9 1.59 -12.75 -15.64
CA ASP A 9 2.55 -12.20 -14.69
C ASP A 9 1.93 -12.03 -13.31
N MET A 10 0.67 -11.58 -13.25
CA MET A 10 -0.06 -11.31 -12.01
C MET A 10 -1.53 -11.69 -12.12
N LEU A 11 -1.97 -12.58 -11.22
CA LEU A 11 -3.39 -12.87 -10.99
C LEU A 11 -3.85 -12.06 -9.77
N ILE A 12 -4.98 -11.38 -9.91
CA ILE A 12 -5.64 -10.63 -8.85
C ILE A 12 -6.96 -11.33 -8.49
N SER A 13 -7.29 -11.41 -7.21
CA SER A 13 -8.56 -11.93 -6.71
C SER A 13 -9.12 -11.05 -5.59
N ASN A 14 -10.38 -11.29 -5.21
CA ASN A 14 -10.94 -10.67 -4.02
C ASN A 14 -10.35 -11.29 -2.75
N TYR A 15 -10.41 -10.53 -1.68
CA TYR A 15 -10.22 -11.08 -0.35
C TYR A 15 -11.34 -10.62 0.60
N VAL A 16 -11.54 -11.39 1.65
CA VAL A 16 -12.62 -11.18 2.60
C VAL A 16 -12.05 -10.88 3.98
N TYR A 17 -12.43 -9.75 4.57
CA TYR A 17 -12.19 -9.52 5.99
C TYR A 17 -13.12 -10.37 6.82
N ASP A 18 -12.55 -11.38 7.49
CA ASP A 18 -13.23 -12.26 8.42
C ASP A 18 -12.98 -11.82 9.85
N LYS A 19 -13.85 -10.94 10.36
CA LYS A 19 -13.75 -10.42 11.73
C LYS A 19 -14.49 -11.33 12.69
N ALA A 20 -13.80 -11.75 13.76
CA ALA A 20 -14.40 -12.56 14.82
C ALA A 20 -15.66 -11.90 15.40
N GLY A 21 -16.72 -12.69 15.61
CA GLY A 21 -18.00 -12.22 16.17
C GLY A 21 -18.87 -11.37 15.23
N VAL A 22 -18.43 -11.07 14.02
CA VAL A 22 -19.20 -10.30 13.02
C VAL A 22 -19.81 -11.23 11.99
N LYS A 23 -21.16 -11.30 11.93
CA LYS A 23 -21.87 -12.16 10.96
C LYS A 23 -21.65 -11.72 9.50
N ARG A 24 -21.70 -10.40 9.23
CA ARG A 24 -21.55 -9.86 7.87
C ARG A 24 -20.07 -9.61 7.58
N LYS A 25 -19.49 -10.43 6.70
CA LYS A 25 -18.11 -10.29 6.25
C LYS A 25 -17.99 -9.17 5.22
N LYS A 26 -16.85 -8.46 5.18
CA LYS A 26 -16.57 -7.41 4.20
C LYS A 26 -15.70 -7.97 3.09
N VAL A 27 -16.25 -8.03 1.88
CA VAL A 27 -15.51 -8.43 0.68
C VAL A 27 -14.84 -7.20 0.07
N MET A 28 -13.56 -7.30 -0.23
CA MET A 28 -12.81 -6.30 -0.98
C MET A 28 -12.69 -6.74 -2.43
N ARG A 29 -13.37 -6.00 -3.32
CA ARG A 29 -13.48 -6.28 -4.75
C ARG A 29 -12.86 -5.16 -5.57
N TYR A 30 -12.39 -5.51 -6.77
CA TYR A 30 -11.79 -4.57 -7.72
C TYR A 30 -12.62 -4.42 -9.01
N THR A 31 -13.83 -4.95 -9.07
CA THR A 31 -14.70 -4.96 -10.27
C THR A 31 -15.01 -3.57 -10.85
N SER A 32 -14.93 -2.51 -10.04
CA SER A 32 -15.10 -1.12 -10.50
C SER A 32 -13.83 -0.50 -11.10
N ILE A 33 -12.69 -1.21 -11.03
CA ILE A 33 -11.37 -0.67 -11.36
C ILE A 33 -10.66 -1.56 -12.40
N LEU A 34 -10.82 -2.89 -12.25
CA LEU A 34 -10.14 -3.87 -13.09
C LEU A 34 -11.13 -4.56 -14.02
N PRO A 35 -10.74 -4.84 -15.28
CA PRO A 35 -11.48 -5.74 -16.15
C PRO A 35 -11.65 -7.11 -15.49
N THR A 36 -12.87 -7.65 -15.50
CA THR A 36 -13.23 -8.87 -14.77
C THR A 36 -13.20 -10.07 -15.70
N ASP A 37 -12.60 -11.16 -15.24
CA ASP A 37 -12.53 -12.46 -15.91
C ASP A 37 -12.00 -12.38 -17.34
N THR A 38 -11.04 -11.49 -17.56
CA THR A 38 -10.35 -11.31 -18.85
C THR A 38 -8.89 -10.89 -18.61
N TYR A 39 -8.05 -11.08 -19.62
CA TYR A 39 -6.69 -10.59 -19.64
C TYR A 39 -6.66 -9.08 -19.86
N PHE A 40 -5.78 -8.40 -19.18
CA PHE A 40 -5.63 -6.96 -19.29
C PHE A 40 -4.19 -6.52 -18.95
N THR A 41 -3.88 -5.28 -19.28
CA THR A 41 -2.61 -4.60 -19.01
C THR A 41 -2.82 -3.42 -18.06
N TRP A 42 -1.76 -2.73 -17.71
CA TRP A 42 -1.87 -1.48 -16.94
C TRP A 42 -2.77 -0.43 -17.63
N GLU A 43 -2.78 -0.41 -18.97
CA GLU A 43 -3.53 0.59 -19.75
C GLU A 43 -5.06 0.38 -19.68
N ASP A 44 -5.50 -0.81 -19.30
CA ASP A 44 -6.91 -1.15 -19.18
C ASP A 44 -7.48 -0.85 -17.78
N MET A 45 -6.61 -0.57 -16.80
CA MET A 45 -7.02 -0.31 -15.42
C MET A 45 -7.72 1.03 -15.26
N GLY A 46 -8.77 1.04 -14.44
CA GLY A 46 -9.42 2.25 -13.96
C GLY A 46 -8.60 2.97 -12.86
N HIS A 47 -9.21 3.99 -12.27
CA HIS A 47 -8.58 4.79 -11.23
C HIS A 47 -8.87 4.21 -9.84
N PHE A 48 -7.82 3.95 -9.05
CA PHE A 48 -7.94 3.54 -7.65
C PHE A 48 -8.32 4.75 -6.78
N ARG A 49 -9.32 4.56 -5.93
CA ARG A 49 -9.65 5.55 -4.90
C ARG A 49 -8.59 5.56 -3.81
N GLN A 50 -8.54 6.62 -3.01
CA GLN A 50 -7.52 6.77 -1.95
C GLN A 50 -7.59 5.69 -0.85
N ASP A 51 -8.72 5.03 -0.69
CA ASP A 51 -8.94 3.93 0.25
C ASP A 51 -8.75 2.53 -0.37
N GLN A 52 -8.36 2.46 -1.65
CA GLN A 52 -8.24 1.23 -2.39
C GLN A 52 -6.82 1.06 -2.93
N TYR A 53 -6.24 -0.08 -2.70
CA TYR A 53 -4.96 -0.50 -3.28
C TYR A 53 -4.86 -2.03 -3.24
N ILE A 54 -4.03 -2.57 -4.10
CA ILE A 54 -3.76 -4.00 -4.18
C ILE A 54 -2.85 -4.38 -3.01
N ILE A 55 -3.24 -5.39 -2.24
CA ILE A 55 -2.47 -5.91 -1.11
C ILE A 55 -2.12 -7.38 -1.32
N MET A 56 -1.20 -7.92 -0.52
CA MET A 56 -0.70 -9.30 -0.69
C MET A 56 -1.79 -10.36 -0.70
N HIS A 57 -2.92 -10.10 -0.02
CA HIS A 57 -4.04 -11.05 0.06
C HIS A 57 -4.78 -11.23 -1.26
N SER A 58 -4.55 -10.36 -2.22
CA SER A 58 -5.24 -10.35 -3.51
C SER A 58 -4.34 -10.65 -4.70
N VAL A 59 -3.04 -10.90 -4.51
CA VAL A 59 -2.12 -11.13 -5.64
C VAL A 59 -1.45 -12.49 -5.61
N ILE A 60 -1.31 -13.06 -6.79
CA ILE A 60 -0.46 -14.23 -7.09
C ILE A 60 0.44 -13.82 -8.24
N TYR A 61 1.74 -13.90 -8.06
CA TYR A 61 2.73 -13.58 -9.09
C TYR A 61 3.33 -14.84 -9.71
N ARG A 62 3.70 -14.77 -10.98
CA ARG A 62 4.57 -15.76 -11.61
C ARG A 62 5.92 -15.76 -10.89
N THR A 63 6.39 -16.92 -10.49
CA THR A 63 7.62 -17.04 -9.69
C THR A 63 8.84 -16.50 -10.41
N GLU A 64 8.95 -16.72 -11.73
CA GLU A 64 10.04 -16.21 -12.55
C GLU A 64 10.10 -14.69 -12.51
N LEU A 65 8.97 -14.00 -12.58
CA LEU A 65 8.89 -12.53 -12.50
C LEU A 65 9.45 -12.03 -11.15
N LEU A 66 9.17 -12.72 -10.04
CA LEU A 66 9.72 -12.37 -8.73
C LEU A 66 11.25 -12.52 -8.68
N ARG A 67 11.81 -13.50 -9.42
CA ARG A 67 13.26 -13.69 -9.57
C ARG A 67 13.86 -12.62 -10.49
N GLU A 68 13.21 -12.34 -11.61
CA GLU A 68 13.61 -11.32 -12.59
C GLU A 68 13.67 -9.92 -11.98
N CYS A 69 12.71 -9.54 -11.15
CA CYS A 69 12.72 -8.25 -10.45
C CYS A 69 13.67 -8.20 -9.24
N GLY A 70 14.38 -9.30 -8.95
CA GLY A 70 15.32 -9.39 -7.84
C GLY A 70 14.68 -9.21 -6.47
N LEU A 71 13.44 -9.72 -6.28
CA LEU A 71 12.71 -9.59 -5.03
C LEU A 71 13.48 -10.23 -3.86
N VAL A 72 13.85 -9.41 -2.88
CA VAL A 72 14.45 -9.86 -1.62
C VAL A 72 13.73 -9.21 -0.45
N LEU A 73 13.07 -10.02 0.37
CA LEU A 73 12.38 -9.52 1.55
C LEU A 73 13.35 -9.44 2.75
N PRO A 74 13.43 -8.29 3.44
CA PRO A 74 14.25 -8.13 4.63
C PRO A 74 13.85 -9.12 5.73
N LYS A 75 14.83 -9.85 6.27
CA LYS A 75 14.62 -10.78 7.39
C LYS A 75 14.18 -10.02 8.65
N HIS A 76 13.38 -10.67 9.49
CA HIS A 76 12.90 -10.16 10.79
C HIS A 76 12.28 -8.77 10.70
N THR A 77 11.58 -8.46 9.60
CA THR A 77 10.96 -7.16 9.35
C THR A 77 9.47 -7.35 9.07
N PHE A 78 8.61 -6.63 9.79
CA PHE A 78 7.17 -6.57 9.52
C PHE A 78 6.89 -5.66 8.32
N TYR A 79 5.71 -5.82 7.73
CA TYR A 79 5.22 -5.00 6.60
C TYR A 79 5.95 -5.23 5.27
N VAL A 80 6.76 -6.29 5.17
CA VAL A 80 7.46 -6.68 3.93
C VAL A 80 6.49 -7.13 2.83
N ASP A 81 5.25 -7.45 3.18
CA ASP A 81 4.14 -7.66 2.26
C ASP A 81 3.96 -6.49 1.28
N ASN A 82 4.20 -5.26 1.73
CA ASN A 82 4.19 -4.09 0.84
C ASN A 82 5.31 -4.13 -0.20
N ILE A 83 6.49 -4.67 0.14
CA ILE A 83 7.59 -4.85 -0.82
C ILE A 83 7.23 -5.95 -1.82
N PHE A 84 6.70 -7.08 -1.32
CA PHE A 84 6.24 -8.19 -2.16
C PHE A 84 5.23 -7.76 -3.22
N VAL A 85 4.32 -6.84 -2.86
CA VAL A 85 3.31 -6.32 -3.79
C VAL A 85 3.91 -5.28 -4.74
N PHE A 86 4.70 -4.35 -4.23
CA PHE A 86 5.09 -3.14 -4.94
C PHE A 86 6.26 -3.31 -5.90
N GLN A 87 7.32 -4.02 -5.47
CA GLN A 87 8.57 -4.14 -6.25
C GLN A 87 8.37 -4.80 -7.62
N PRO A 88 7.48 -5.82 -7.80
CA PRO A 88 7.28 -6.45 -9.09
C PRO A 88 6.50 -5.61 -10.12
N PHE A 89 5.74 -4.58 -9.72
CA PHE A 89 4.83 -3.86 -10.61
C PHE A 89 5.44 -3.36 -11.92
N PRO A 90 6.66 -2.82 -11.97
CA PRO A 90 7.27 -2.39 -13.25
C PRO A 90 7.48 -3.52 -14.26
N TYR A 91 7.56 -4.76 -13.79
CA TYR A 91 7.82 -5.95 -14.60
C TYR A 91 6.54 -6.67 -15.06
N VAL A 92 5.40 -6.32 -14.45
CA VAL A 92 4.09 -6.92 -14.79
C VAL A 92 3.59 -6.35 -16.10
N LYS A 93 3.34 -7.21 -17.08
CA LYS A 93 2.77 -6.87 -18.40
C LYS A 93 1.35 -7.41 -18.53
N ASN A 94 1.14 -8.68 -18.22
CA ASN A 94 -0.12 -9.39 -18.39
C ASN A 94 -0.75 -9.72 -17.04
N MET A 95 -1.98 -9.26 -16.86
CA MET A 95 -2.76 -9.42 -15.64
C MET A 95 -4.08 -10.12 -15.92
N TYR A 96 -4.64 -10.73 -14.89
CA TYR A 96 -5.99 -11.27 -14.89
C TYR A 96 -6.64 -10.98 -13.54
N TYR A 97 -7.88 -10.52 -13.53
CA TYR A 97 -8.64 -10.35 -12.29
C TYR A 97 -9.79 -11.34 -12.28
N ALA A 98 -9.74 -12.29 -11.35
CA ALA A 98 -10.82 -13.24 -11.09
C ALA A 98 -11.73 -12.67 -9.98
N ASP A 99 -13.02 -12.45 -10.27
CA ASP A 99 -14.00 -12.00 -9.27
C ASP A 99 -14.41 -13.16 -8.33
N VAL A 100 -13.42 -13.75 -7.67
CA VAL A 100 -13.61 -14.83 -6.68
C VAL A 100 -13.09 -14.43 -5.32
N ASN A 101 -13.79 -14.81 -4.26
CA ASN A 101 -13.38 -14.60 -2.88
C ASN A 101 -12.34 -15.64 -2.49
N PHE A 102 -11.10 -15.46 -2.92
CA PHE A 102 -10.05 -16.46 -2.81
C PHE A 102 -9.41 -16.52 -1.42
N TYR A 103 -9.12 -15.36 -0.81
CA TYR A 103 -8.44 -15.29 0.47
C TYR A 103 -9.36 -14.77 1.58
N TRP A 104 -9.38 -15.47 2.72
CA TRP A 104 -10.12 -15.06 3.91
C TRP A 104 -9.14 -14.56 4.96
N TYR A 105 -9.10 -13.24 5.13
CA TYR A 105 -8.21 -12.59 6.08
C TYR A 105 -8.89 -12.44 7.44
N PHE A 106 -8.51 -13.33 8.35
CA PHE A 106 -9.01 -13.29 9.73
C PHE A 106 -8.44 -12.07 10.46
N ILE A 107 -9.32 -11.18 10.95
CA ILE A 107 -8.97 -9.95 11.64
C ILE A 107 -9.66 -9.83 12.99
N GLY A 108 -9.15 -8.92 13.85
CA GLY A 108 -9.75 -8.61 15.16
C GLY A 108 -9.02 -9.23 16.34
N ARG A 109 -7.78 -9.72 16.16
CA ARG A 109 -6.92 -10.09 17.28
C ARG A 109 -6.03 -8.93 17.68
N ASP A 110 -5.79 -8.76 18.99
CA ASP A 110 -4.98 -7.65 19.55
C ASP A 110 -3.49 -7.74 19.17
N ASP A 111 -3.01 -8.94 18.83
CA ASP A 111 -1.60 -9.21 18.45
C ASP A 111 -1.31 -8.98 16.95
N GLN A 112 -2.31 -8.62 16.14
CA GLN A 112 -2.12 -8.42 14.71
C GLN A 112 -1.17 -7.27 14.39
N SER A 113 -0.34 -7.49 13.36
CA SER A 113 0.66 -6.53 12.90
C SER A 113 0.08 -5.16 12.50
N VAL A 114 -1.15 -5.14 12.03
CA VAL A 114 -1.88 -3.92 11.61
C VAL A 114 -2.60 -3.22 12.77
N HIS A 115 -2.59 -3.79 13.98
CA HIS A 115 -3.16 -3.12 15.15
C HIS A 115 -2.33 -1.85 15.50
N GLU A 116 -3.00 -0.73 15.77
CA GLU A 116 -2.38 0.59 15.96
C GLU A 116 -1.22 0.57 16.98
N ASN A 117 -1.43 -0.04 18.16
CA ASN A 117 -0.40 -0.14 19.19
C ASN A 117 0.81 -0.97 18.74
N VAL A 118 0.58 -2.02 17.94
CA VAL A 118 1.65 -2.86 17.39
C VAL A 118 2.43 -2.09 16.32
N MET A 119 1.73 -1.33 15.45
CA MET A 119 2.36 -0.49 14.44
C MET A 119 3.23 0.60 15.07
N ILE A 120 2.74 1.25 16.14
CA ILE A 120 3.52 2.27 16.87
C ILE A 120 4.77 1.67 17.49
N LYS A 121 4.67 0.48 18.10
CA LYS A 121 5.83 -0.23 18.68
C LYS A 121 6.87 -0.63 17.62
N ARG A 122 6.45 -0.84 16.39
CA ARG A 122 7.28 -1.29 15.25
C ARG A 122 7.49 -0.21 14.20
N ILE A 123 7.39 1.06 14.61
CA ILE A 123 7.45 2.20 13.68
C ILE A 123 8.74 2.23 12.85
N ASP A 124 9.87 1.81 13.42
CA ASP A 124 11.14 1.79 12.70
C ASP A 124 11.14 0.77 11.55
N GLN A 125 10.44 -0.35 11.71
CA GLN A 125 10.29 -1.33 10.64
C GLN A 125 9.35 -0.80 9.54
N GLN A 126 8.26 -0.14 9.92
CA GLN A 126 7.36 0.53 8.96
C GLN A 126 8.10 1.59 8.14
N LEU A 127 8.92 2.42 8.79
CA LEU A 127 9.72 3.46 8.14
C LEU A 127 10.81 2.85 7.24
N ARG A 128 11.44 1.74 7.67
CA ARG A 128 12.40 0.99 6.86
C ARG A 128 11.76 0.48 5.58
N VAL A 129 10.60 -0.16 5.68
CA VAL A 129 9.86 -0.66 4.50
C VAL A 129 9.46 0.49 3.59
N ASN A 130 8.95 1.60 4.14
CA ASN A 130 8.59 2.76 3.32
C ASN A 130 9.80 3.33 2.56
N ARG A 131 11.00 3.42 3.19
CA ARG A 131 12.23 3.84 2.48
C ARG A 131 12.58 2.88 1.35
N LEU A 132 12.50 1.57 1.58
CA LEU A 132 12.72 0.58 0.54
C LEU A 132 11.74 0.72 -0.63
N LEU A 133 10.45 1.02 -0.37
CA LEU A 133 9.50 1.31 -1.45
C LEU A 133 9.88 2.57 -2.24
N ILE A 134 10.42 3.61 -1.57
CA ILE A 134 10.95 4.79 -2.25
C ILE A 134 12.13 4.41 -3.14
N ASP A 135 13.05 3.56 -2.66
CA ASP A 135 14.22 3.12 -3.41
C ASP A 135 13.85 2.24 -4.62
N TYR A 136 12.83 1.37 -4.47
CA TYR A 136 12.34 0.52 -5.56
C TYR A 136 11.48 1.27 -6.58
N TYR A 137 10.99 2.45 -6.26
CA TYR A 137 10.28 3.29 -7.22
C TYR A 137 11.26 3.93 -8.18
N ASN A 138 11.43 3.33 -9.35
CA ASN A 138 12.23 3.91 -10.42
C ASN A 138 11.34 4.30 -11.61
N PRO A 139 11.00 5.58 -11.79
CA PRO A 139 10.12 6.02 -12.86
C PRO A 139 10.69 5.80 -14.26
N ASP A 140 12.02 5.65 -14.38
CA ASP A 140 12.68 5.51 -15.69
C ASP A 140 12.49 4.12 -16.31
N ILE A 141 12.30 3.08 -15.48
CA ILE A 141 12.03 1.72 -15.96
C ILE A 141 10.52 1.42 -16.09
N ILE A 142 9.65 2.30 -15.62
CA ILE A 142 8.19 2.08 -15.67
C ILE A 142 7.66 2.61 -17.01
N GLU A 143 7.43 1.72 -17.96
CA GLU A 143 6.94 2.06 -19.29
C GLU A 143 5.52 2.64 -19.24
N SER A 144 4.60 1.96 -18.55
CA SER A 144 3.20 2.39 -18.45
C SER A 144 3.02 3.62 -17.56
N SER A 145 2.37 4.64 -18.11
CA SER A 145 2.01 5.85 -17.36
C SER A 145 0.98 5.55 -16.26
N LYS A 146 0.09 4.57 -16.45
CA LYS A 146 -0.89 4.14 -15.46
C LYS A 146 -0.23 3.34 -14.33
N CYS A 147 0.71 2.44 -14.64
CA CYS A 147 1.53 1.78 -13.63
C CYS A 147 2.28 2.80 -12.76
N ARG A 148 2.93 3.77 -13.39
CA ARG A 148 3.66 4.85 -12.69
C ARG A 148 2.74 5.64 -11.75
N LYS A 149 1.55 6.03 -12.20
CA LYS A 149 0.56 6.73 -11.37
C LYS A 149 0.09 5.84 -10.22
N TYR A 150 -0.14 4.56 -10.47
CA TYR A 150 -0.56 3.63 -9.45
C TYR A 150 0.52 3.41 -8.38
N MET A 151 1.78 3.25 -8.78
CA MET A 151 2.90 3.15 -7.84
C MET A 151 3.06 4.44 -7.01
N GLN A 152 2.87 5.62 -7.60
CA GLN A 152 2.83 6.89 -6.84
C GLN A 152 1.71 6.91 -5.81
N HIS A 153 0.52 6.45 -6.19
CA HIS A 153 -0.63 6.31 -5.29
C HIS A 153 -0.33 5.34 -4.13
N TYR A 154 0.30 4.20 -4.43
CA TYR A 154 0.71 3.25 -3.40
C TYR A 154 1.72 3.87 -2.40
N LEU A 155 2.75 4.55 -2.91
CA LEU A 155 3.72 5.27 -2.09
C LEU A 155 3.05 6.34 -1.22
N GLU A 156 2.05 7.06 -1.74
CA GLU A 156 1.28 8.04 -0.98
C GLU A 156 0.60 7.39 0.21
N ILE A 157 -0.11 6.30 0.00
CA ILE A 157 -0.83 5.57 1.07
C ILE A 157 0.16 5.12 2.16
N ILE A 158 1.24 4.44 1.79
CA ILE A 158 2.20 3.90 2.77
C ILE A 158 2.94 5.02 3.49
N THR A 159 3.29 6.11 2.80
CA THR A 159 3.93 7.29 3.41
C THR A 159 2.98 8.02 4.36
N ALA A 160 1.69 8.07 4.03
CA ALA A 160 0.66 8.62 4.90
C ALA A 160 0.47 7.76 6.16
N ILE A 161 0.34 6.44 6.01
CA ILE A 161 0.24 5.50 7.14
C ILE A 161 1.45 5.66 8.08
N SER A 162 2.67 5.64 7.54
CA SER A 162 3.90 5.82 8.30
C SER A 162 3.91 7.15 9.07
N SER A 163 3.49 8.22 8.42
CA SER A 163 3.44 9.56 9.00
C SER A 163 2.41 9.68 10.13
N VAL A 164 1.22 9.10 9.93
CA VAL A 164 0.15 9.06 10.93
C VAL A 164 0.59 8.28 12.17
N MET A 165 1.24 7.10 11.99
CA MET A 165 1.74 6.30 13.11
C MET A 165 2.83 7.03 13.90
N CYS A 166 3.70 7.78 13.21
CA CYS A 166 4.67 8.66 13.89
C CYS A 166 3.96 9.70 14.78
N TYR A 167 2.88 10.33 14.32
CA TYR A 167 2.15 11.31 15.10
C TYR A 167 1.34 10.70 16.25
N LEU A 168 0.73 9.52 16.03
CA LEU A 168 -0.01 8.80 17.08
C LEU A 168 0.88 8.29 18.21
N SER A 169 2.16 8.06 17.95
CA SER A 169 3.15 7.67 18.98
C SER A 169 3.34 8.71 20.08
N LYS A 170 3.04 9.99 19.79
CA LYS A 170 3.24 11.15 20.67
C LYS A 170 4.71 11.33 21.16
N LYS A 171 5.68 10.76 20.44
CA LYS A 171 7.10 10.85 20.74
C LYS A 171 7.78 11.83 19.78
N GLU A 172 8.57 12.78 20.30
CA GLU A 172 9.27 13.78 19.48
C GLU A 172 10.26 13.11 18.51
N GLU A 173 10.95 12.06 18.94
CA GLU A 173 11.86 11.28 18.09
C GLU A 173 11.18 10.76 16.82
N ASN A 174 9.91 10.31 16.92
CA ASN A 174 9.15 9.80 15.78
C ASN A 174 8.64 10.94 14.88
N TYR A 175 8.46 12.14 15.44
CA TYR A 175 8.15 13.31 14.61
C TYR A 175 9.33 13.70 13.74
N GLU A 176 10.57 13.61 14.27
CA GLU A 176 11.78 13.82 13.48
C GLU A 176 11.97 12.72 12.43
N LYS A 177 11.78 11.43 12.79
CA LYS A 177 11.81 10.33 11.84
C LYS A 177 10.82 10.53 10.67
N LYS A 178 9.62 11.06 10.94
CA LYS A 178 8.66 11.44 9.88
C LYS A 178 9.22 12.54 8.97
N LYS A 179 9.83 13.58 9.53
CA LYS A 179 10.45 14.65 8.74
C LYS A 179 11.57 14.10 7.86
N ASP A 180 12.39 13.20 8.39
CA ASP A 180 13.49 12.57 7.67
C ASP A 180 13.00 11.67 6.54
N LEU A 181 11.88 10.94 6.72
CA LEU A 181 11.24 10.17 5.65
C LEU A 181 10.83 11.09 4.48
N TRP A 182 10.18 12.22 4.77
CA TRP A 182 9.76 13.16 3.75
C TRP A 182 10.93 13.89 3.08
N LYS A 183 12.03 14.17 3.81
CA LYS A 183 13.29 14.68 3.22
C LYS A 183 13.89 13.63 2.28
N TYR A 184 13.91 12.37 2.71
CA TYR A 184 14.40 11.27 1.89
C TYR A 184 13.61 11.14 0.58
N LEU A 185 12.28 11.12 0.65
CA LEU A 185 11.44 11.14 -0.55
C LEU A 185 11.73 12.34 -1.46
N LYS A 186 11.97 13.52 -0.87
CA LYS A 186 12.29 14.74 -1.62
C LYS A 186 13.64 14.64 -2.34
N SER A 187 14.66 14.06 -1.69
CA SER A 187 15.98 13.91 -2.29
C SER A 187 16.01 12.83 -3.38
N SER A 188 15.31 11.70 -3.15
CA SER A 188 15.28 10.59 -4.09
C SER A 188 14.38 10.87 -5.30
N HIS A 189 13.17 11.42 -5.07
CA HIS A 189 12.15 11.64 -6.11
C HIS A 189 11.48 13.02 -5.96
N PRO A 190 12.13 14.13 -6.36
CA PRO A 190 11.62 15.49 -6.14
C PRO A 190 10.24 15.75 -6.73
N GLU A 191 9.95 15.18 -7.91
CA GLU A 191 8.65 15.34 -8.58
C GLU A 191 7.54 14.59 -7.85
N THR A 192 7.80 13.35 -7.47
CA THR A 192 6.85 12.53 -6.69
C THR A 192 6.58 13.19 -5.35
N TYR A 193 7.62 13.68 -4.65
CA TYR A 193 7.45 14.45 -3.42
C TYR A 193 6.52 15.65 -3.61
N ARG A 194 6.70 16.44 -4.69
CA ARG A 194 5.84 17.61 -4.97
C ARG A 194 4.39 17.20 -5.19
N LYS A 195 4.14 16.10 -5.91
CA LYS A 195 2.79 15.55 -6.15
C LYS A 195 2.16 15.08 -4.83
N LEU A 196 2.84 14.21 -4.09
CA LEU A 196 2.33 13.67 -2.83
C LEU A 196 2.03 14.78 -1.81
N LYS A 197 2.91 15.78 -1.69
CA LYS A 197 2.73 16.89 -0.75
C LYS A 197 1.53 17.79 -1.09
N ARG A 198 1.17 17.90 -2.38
CA ARG A 198 0.03 18.73 -2.84
C ARG A 198 -1.31 18.01 -2.73
N ASN A 199 -1.34 16.68 -2.71
CA ASN A 199 -2.53 15.89 -2.51
C ASN A 199 -3.14 16.19 -1.13
N PRO A 200 -4.48 16.11 -0.96
CA PRO A 200 -5.13 16.45 0.31
C PRO A 200 -4.50 15.74 1.51
N MET A 201 -4.24 14.43 1.41
CA MET A 201 -3.63 13.64 2.47
C MET A 201 -2.23 14.15 2.83
N GLY A 202 -1.37 14.34 1.83
CA GLY A 202 -0.01 14.85 2.02
C GLY A 202 0.02 16.29 2.51
N PHE A 203 -0.93 17.12 2.09
CA PHE A 203 -1.07 18.49 2.57
C PHE A 203 -1.30 18.52 4.08
N PHE A 204 -2.33 17.83 4.59
CA PHE A 204 -2.64 17.80 6.02
C PHE A 204 -1.50 17.22 6.86
N ILE A 205 -0.89 16.12 6.41
CA ILE A 205 0.24 15.47 7.09
C ILE A 205 1.46 16.41 7.22
N ASN A 206 1.64 17.35 6.30
CA ASN A 206 2.80 18.24 6.28
C ASN A 206 2.54 19.65 6.80
N ILE A 207 1.36 19.93 7.37
CA ILE A 207 1.12 21.15 8.15
C ILE A 207 2.08 21.16 9.34
N PRO A 208 2.90 22.21 9.53
CA PRO A 208 3.90 22.25 10.58
C PRO A 208 3.29 22.40 11.98
N GLY A 209 4.09 22.03 12.99
CA GLY A 209 3.79 22.30 14.38
C GLY A 209 2.70 21.41 14.99
N ARG A 210 2.22 21.84 16.16
CA ARG A 210 1.21 21.10 16.95
C ARG A 210 -0.13 21.01 16.24
N THR A 211 -0.53 22.07 15.54
CA THR A 211 -1.80 22.13 14.80
C THR A 211 -1.87 21.06 13.72
N GLY A 212 -0.82 20.89 12.91
CA GLY A 212 -0.78 19.85 11.87
C GLY A 212 -0.89 18.43 12.45
N ARG A 213 -0.20 18.17 13.57
CA ARG A 213 -0.29 16.88 14.27
C ARG A 213 -1.71 16.59 14.76
N LEU A 214 -2.37 17.57 15.37
CA LEU A 214 -3.75 17.43 15.86
C LEU A 214 -4.75 17.21 14.73
N LEU A 215 -4.65 17.98 13.65
CA LEU A 215 -5.51 17.83 12.48
C LEU A 215 -5.34 16.44 11.84
N THR A 216 -4.11 16.03 11.58
CA THR A 216 -3.82 14.71 10.97
C THR A 216 -4.35 13.56 11.82
N THR A 217 -4.09 13.58 13.12
CA THR A 217 -4.57 12.52 14.02
C THR A 217 -6.08 12.57 14.23
N GLY A 218 -6.70 13.75 14.20
CA GLY A 218 -8.14 13.93 14.23
C GLY A 218 -8.83 13.35 13.00
N ILE A 219 -8.33 13.70 11.81
CA ILE A 219 -8.82 13.15 10.53
C ILE A 219 -8.70 11.63 10.53
N TYR A 220 -7.54 11.09 10.92
CA TYR A 220 -7.33 9.65 11.01
C TYR A 220 -8.38 8.96 11.91
N ARG A 221 -8.67 9.52 13.08
CA ARG A 221 -9.68 8.95 14.00
C ARG A 221 -11.08 8.95 13.40
N ILE A 222 -11.46 10.02 12.67
CA ILE A 222 -12.73 10.08 11.96
C ILE A 222 -12.79 9.01 10.88
N VAL A 223 -11.77 8.93 10.03
CA VAL A 223 -11.68 7.93 8.96
C VAL A 223 -11.71 6.51 9.54
N LYS A 224 -10.94 6.23 10.59
CA LYS A 224 -10.94 4.94 11.28
C LYS A 224 -12.34 4.54 11.75
N LYS A 225 -13.11 5.49 12.33
CA LYS A 225 -14.48 5.26 12.78
C LYS A 225 -15.46 5.00 11.64
N ILE A 226 -15.35 5.75 10.53
CA ILE A 226 -16.23 5.61 9.35
C ILE A 226 -15.99 4.29 8.64
N PHE A 227 -14.73 3.92 8.43
CA PHE A 227 -14.37 2.70 7.69
C PHE A 227 -14.27 1.45 8.57
N ASN A 228 -14.52 1.59 9.88
CA ASN A 228 -14.48 0.50 10.86
C ASN A 228 -13.15 -0.30 10.84
N PHE A 229 -12.04 0.39 10.61
CA PHE A 229 -10.70 -0.18 10.75
C PHE A 229 -10.40 -0.33 12.25
N ASN A 230 -10.63 -1.55 12.77
CA ASN A 230 -10.30 -2.02 14.14
C ASN A 230 -10.64 -1.08 15.30
#